data_f84a53b018206daa7c805115628c8bdf
#
_entry.id   f84a53b018206daa7c805115628c8bdf
#
_cell.length_a   1.000
_cell.length_b   1.000
_cell.length_c   1.000
_cell.angle_alpha   90.00
_cell.angle_beta   90.00
_cell.angle_gamma   90.00
#
_symmetry.space_group_name_H-M   'P 1'
#
loop_
_entity.id
_entity.type
_entity.pdbx_description
1 polymer ?
#
loop_
_entity_poly.entity_id
_entity_poly.type
_entity_poly.pdbx_seq_one_letter_code
_entity_poly.pdbx_strand_id
1 'polypeptide(L)'
;MKIVKNADFGGFGYGVAKKFNEWIRDFAAEGKRTDPELVAFVEEHPAECGDLVVVEIPDTATDWQIDEYDGLETVIYVVDGKIHRA
;
A
#
# COMPACT_ATOMS: atom_id res chain seq x y z
N MET A 1 -1.26 -7.74 9.05
CA MET A 1 -1.07 -6.30 8.88
C MET A 1 -1.57 -5.88 7.51
N LYS A 2 -2.35 -4.82 7.45
CA LYS A 2 -2.88 -4.30 6.20
C LYS A 2 -2.04 -3.15 5.69
N ILE A 3 -1.74 -3.16 4.39
CA ILE A 3 -0.86 -2.19 3.75
C ILE A 3 -1.52 -1.70 2.47
N VAL A 4 -1.54 -0.38 2.28
CA VAL A 4 -2.08 0.23 1.05
C VAL A 4 -0.97 0.32 0.01
N LYS A 5 -1.27 -0.14 -1.20
CA LYS A 5 -0.35 -0.06 -2.34
C LYS A 5 -1.07 0.35 -3.61
N ASN A 6 -0.31 0.77 -4.61
CA ASN A 6 -0.82 1.04 -5.94
C ASN A 6 -0.72 -0.24 -6.81
N ALA A 7 -1.84 -0.66 -7.38
CA ALA A 7 -1.95 -1.93 -8.07
C ALA A 7 -1.85 -1.85 -9.59
N ASP A 8 -1.49 -0.70 -10.16
CA ASP A 8 -1.40 -0.53 -11.59
C ASP A 8 -0.25 0.40 -11.98
N PHE A 9 0.13 0.39 -13.25
CA PHE A 9 1.17 1.25 -13.79
C PHE A 9 0.70 2.71 -13.85
N GLY A 10 1.65 3.65 -13.93
CA GLY A 10 1.35 5.05 -14.14
C GLY A 10 1.25 5.90 -12.89
N GLY A 11 1.61 5.37 -11.74
CA GLY A 11 1.63 6.12 -10.50
C GLY A 11 0.29 6.10 -9.77
N PHE A 12 0.22 6.86 -8.69
CA PHE A 12 -0.93 6.82 -7.79
C PHE A 12 -2.19 7.36 -8.44
N GLY A 13 -3.31 6.71 -8.13
CA GLY A 13 -4.64 7.13 -8.56
C GLY A 13 -5.02 8.47 -7.95
N TYR A 14 -4.86 9.46 -8.73
CA TYR A 14 -5.14 10.81 -8.32
C TYR A 14 -6.64 11.06 -8.29
N GLY A 15 -7.08 11.90 -7.44
CA GLY A 15 -8.48 12.13 -7.20
C GLY A 15 -9.00 11.37 -6.02
N VAL A 16 -8.28 10.38 -5.63
CA VAL A 16 -8.44 9.77 -4.35
C VAL A 16 -8.29 10.85 -3.32
N ALA A 17 -9.12 10.84 -2.41
CA ALA A 17 -9.02 11.52 -1.16
C ALA A 17 -7.83 12.44 -1.05
N LYS A 18 -7.98 13.69 -1.45
CA LYS A 18 -6.94 14.72 -1.26
C LYS A 18 -6.36 14.68 0.15
N LYS A 19 -7.18 14.26 1.10
CA LYS A 19 -6.81 14.08 2.50
C LYS A 19 -5.61 13.16 2.68
N PHE A 20 -5.51 12.11 1.86
CA PHE A 20 -4.45 11.12 2.00
C PHE A 20 -3.32 11.28 0.99
N ASN A 21 -3.41 12.28 0.14
CA ASN A 21 -2.46 12.46 -0.96
C ASN A 21 -1.01 12.58 -0.49
N GLU A 22 -0.78 13.27 0.60
CA GLU A 22 0.56 13.42 1.17
C GLU A 22 1.09 12.09 1.69
N TRP A 23 0.22 11.30 2.29
CA TRP A 23 0.58 9.97 2.82
C TRP A 23 0.99 9.03 1.70
N ILE A 24 0.24 9.08 0.61
CA ILE A 24 0.47 8.19 -0.54
C ILE A 24 1.75 8.57 -1.27
N ARG A 25 2.07 9.86 -1.34
CA ARG A 25 3.27 10.34 -2.04
C ARG A 25 4.55 10.09 -1.28
N ASP A 26 4.46 9.94 0.01
CA ASP A 26 5.64 9.76 0.85
C ASP A 26 6.07 8.30 0.86
N PHE A 27 6.82 7.94 -0.16
CA PHE A 27 7.33 6.58 -0.31
C PHE A 27 8.27 6.17 0.82
N ALA A 28 8.89 7.14 1.46
CA ALA A 28 9.81 6.87 2.57
C ALA A 28 9.07 6.62 3.89
N ALA A 29 7.80 7.00 3.96
CA ALA A 29 7.01 6.85 5.18
C ALA A 29 6.12 5.60 5.09
N GLU A 30 6.74 4.44 5.11
CA GLU A 30 6.03 3.16 5.02
C GLU A 30 4.95 3.02 6.09
N GLY A 31 5.18 3.56 7.29
CA GLY A 31 4.20 3.53 8.36
C GLY A 31 2.87 4.21 8.03
N LYS A 32 2.87 5.15 7.11
CA LYS A 32 1.64 5.82 6.68
C LYS A 32 0.77 4.91 5.83
N ARG A 33 1.35 3.95 5.15
CA ARG A 33 0.62 2.97 4.35
C ARG A 33 -0.15 1.96 5.18
N THR A 34 0.17 1.86 6.45
CA THR A 34 -0.53 1.00 7.41
C THR A 34 -1.48 1.77 8.32
N ASP A 35 -1.62 3.08 8.09
CA ASP A 35 -2.48 3.91 8.91
C ASP A 35 -3.92 3.40 8.87
N PRO A 36 -4.54 3.14 10.03
CA PRO A 36 -5.89 2.58 10.08
C PRO A 36 -6.94 3.44 9.37
N GLU A 37 -6.80 4.75 9.40
CA GLU A 37 -7.74 5.64 8.74
C GLU A 37 -7.63 5.54 7.22
N LEU A 38 -6.40 5.50 6.69
CA LEU A 38 -6.17 5.31 5.26
C LEU A 38 -6.67 3.93 4.80
N VAL A 39 -6.32 2.89 5.53
CA VAL A 39 -6.76 1.52 5.23
C VAL A 39 -8.28 1.44 5.19
N ALA A 40 -8.96 1.98 6.20
CA ALA A 40 -10.41 1.96 6.26
C ALA A 40 -11.03 2.74 5.09
N PHE A 41 -10.46 3.88 4.73
CA PHE A 41 -10.95 4.65 3.61
C PHE A 41 -10.87 3.88 2.29
N VAL A 42 -9.73 3.24 2.03
CA VAL A 42 -9.55 2.46 0.81
C VAL A 42 -10.50 1.26 0.77
N GLU A 43 -10.69 0.59 1.90
CA GLU A 43 -11.60 -0.55 1.97
C GLU A 43 -13.07 -0.15 1.78
N GLU A 44 -13.47 1.01 2.31
CA GLU A 44 -14.86 1.46 2.27
C GLU A 44 -15.23 2.20 0.98
N HIS A 45 -14.24 2.80 0.30
CA HIS A 45 -14.45 3.63 -0.89
C HIS A 45 -13.54 3.22 -2.05
N PRO A 46 -13.53 1.94 -2.45
CA PRO A 46 -12.62 1.49 -3.51
C PRO A 46 -12.84 2.19 -4.85
N ALA A 47 -14.06 2.58 -5.16
CA ALA A 47 -14.37 3.29 -6.40
C ALA A 47 -13.76 4.70 -6.45
N GLU A 48 -13.46 5.28 -5.30
CA GLU A 48 -12.86 6.61 -5.19
C GLU A 48 -11.33 6.56 -5.08
N CYS A 49 -10.76 5.37 -4.96
CA CYS A 49 -9.35 5.18 -4.69
C CYS A 49 -8.52 4.80 -5.92
N GLY A 50 -9.12 4.82 -7.11
CA GLY A 50 -8.41 4.47 -8.33
C GLY A 50 -7.80 3.09 -8.24
N ASP A 51 -6.48 3.01 -8.39
CA ASP A 51 -5.75 1.75 -8.37
C ASP A 51 -5.17 1.39 -7.00
N LEU A 52 -5.52 2.13 -5.96
CA LEU A 52 -5.09 1.81 -4.61
C LEU A 52 -5.87 0.61 -4.07
N VAL A 53 -5.14 -0.31 -3.49
CA VAL A 53 -5.72 -1.51 -2.88
C VAL A 53 -5.09 -1.76 -1.52
N VAL A 54 -5.80 -2.51 -0.69
CA VAL A 54 -5.27 -2.98 0.58
C VAL A 54 -4.84 -4.43 0.39
N VAL A 55 -3.60 -4.72 0.75
CA VAL A 55 -3.11 -6.10 0.83
C VAL A 55 -2.87 -6.44 2.29
N GLU A 56 -3.05 -7.70 2.63
CA GLU A 56 -2.80 -8.17 3.99
C GLU A 56 -1.63 -9.13 3.98
N ILE A 57 -0.67 -8.88 4.87
CA ILE A 57 0.45 -9.79 5.09
C ILE A 57 0.35 -10.38 6.50
N PRO A 58 0.93 -11.57 6.72
CA PRO A 58 0.88 -12.20 8.04
C PRO A 58 1.53 -11.33 9.11
N ASP A 59 0.98 -11.35 10.31
CA ASP A 59 1.59 -10.64 11.45
C ASP A 59 2.95 -11.23 11.85
N THR A 60 3.23 -12.44 11.38
CA THR A 60 4.52 -13.10 11.57
C THR A 60 5.61 -12.59 10.63
N ALA A 61 5.27 -11.71 9.69
CA ALA A 61 6.27 -11.10 8.83
C ALA A 61 7.27 -10.29 9.67
N THR A 62 8.56 -10.55 9.45
CA THR A 62 9.63 -9.91 10.23
C THR A 62 10.11 -8.62 9.58
N ASP A 63 9.80 -8.42 8.30
CA ASP A 63 10.19 -7.25 7.55
C ASP A 63 9.31 -7.10 6.34
N TRP A 64 9.14 -5.88 5.84
CA TRP A 64 8.45 -5.64 4.59
C TRP A 64 8.90 -4.32 3.97
N GLN A 65 8.77 -4.22 2.66
CA GLN A 65 9.09 -3.02 1.90
C GLN A 65 8.25 -2.95 0.64
N ILE A 66 8.18 -1.77 0.05
CA ILE A 66 7.51 -1.55 -1.23
C ILE A 66 8.55 -1.62 -2.34
N ASP A 67 8.29 -2.48 -3.33
CA ASP A 67 9.04 -2.52 -4.57
C ASP A 67 8.17 -1.88 -5.65
N GLU A 68 8.70 -0.87 -6.35
CA GLU A 68 7.93 -0.08 -7.31
C GLU A 68 8.54 -0.21 -8.70
N TYR A 69 7.69 -0.44 -9.69
CA TYR A 69 8.07 -0.46 -11.08
C TYR A 69 7.03 0.31 -11.90
N ASP A 70 7.44 1.46 -12.42
CA ASP A 70 6.58 2.33 -13.25
C ASP A 70 5.22 2.62 -12.62
N GLY A 71 5.21 2.84 -11.32
CA GLY A 71 4.01 3.11 -10.54
C GLY A 71 3.35 1.89 -9.93
N LEU A 72 3.55 0.72 -10.51
CA LEU A 72 3.05 -0.53 -9.95
C LEU A 72 3.86 -0.91 -8.71
N GLU A 73 3.19 -1.08 -7.60
CA GLU A 73 3.81 -1.41 -6.33
C GLU A 73 3.57 -2.86 -5.93
N THR A 74 4.58 -3.46 -5.33
CA THR A 74 4.48 -4.79 -4.77
C THR A 74 5.00 -4.73 -3.33
N VAL A 75 4.27 -5.32 -2.40
CA VAL A 75 4.75 -5.47 -1.04
C VAL A 75 5.61 -6.74 -0.98
N ILE A 76 6.88 -6.56 -0.64
CA ILE A 76 7.80 -7.68 -0.44
C ILE A 76 7.96 -7.85 1.06
N TYR A 77 7.75 -9.05 1.54
CA TYR A 77 7.84 -9.34 2.98
C TYR A 77 8.52 -10.68 3.25
N VAL A 78 9.00 -10.83 4.47
CA VAL A 78 9.76 -12.01 4.88
C VAL A 78 9.01 -12.75 5.98
N VAL A 79 8.79 -14.04 5.79
CA VAL A 79 8.25 -14.94 6.80
C VAL A 79 9.14 -16.16 6.87
N ASP A 80 9.63 -16.48 8.07
CA ASP A 80 10.53 -17.62 8.31
C ASP A 80 11.75 -17.62 7.38
N GLY A 81 12.32 -16.45 7.13
CA GLY A 81 13.49 -16.30 6.27
C GLY A 81 13.19 -16.40 4.78
N LYS A 82 11.94 -16.54 4.38
CA LYS A 82 11.54 -16.65 2.97
C LYS A 82 10.89 -15.37 2.50
N ILE A 83 11.21 -14.97 1.28
CA ILE A 83 10.67 -13.76 0.66
C ILE A 83 9.33 -14.08 -0.02
N HIS A 84 8.34 -13.26 0.25
CA HIS A 84 7.00 -13.35 -0.36
C HIS A 84 6.64 -12.01 -0.99
N ARG A 85 5.68 -12.05 -1.91
CA ARG A 85 5.18 -10.86 -2.63
C ARG A 85 3.66 -10.76 -2.49
N ALA A 86 3.18 -9.53 -2.30
CA ALA A 86 1.74 -9.28 -2.22
C ALA A 86 1.33 -8.09 -3.09
#